data_435a03ed16a216b7c8b86e55fa201d6f
#
_entry.id   435a03ed16a216b7c8b86e55fa201d6f
#
_cell.length_a   1.000
_cell.length_b   1.000
_cell.length_c   1.000
_cell.angle_alpha   90.00
_cell.angle_beta   90.00
_cell.angle_gamma   90.00
#
_symmetry.space_group_name_H-M   'P 1'
#
loop_
_entity.id
_entity.type
_entity.pdbx_description
1 polymer ?
#
loop_
_entity_poly.entity_id
_entity_poly.type
_entity_poly.pdbx_seq_one_letter_code
_entity_poly.pdbx_strand_id
1 'polypeptide(L)'
;MKVSPAKLKKGLTSFGINAFRYIMLTVIGYIVIYPLIYMVSGSIKPLEALLDVRFIWVPRYISFDMFKTAFEYLDFIPSLTRTFTLQIVSAFIEVFICAAIAYGFSRFEFRGKGIATAFLMLSLMVPLPMYSLSLSVNFRQLDFLGILGLIDSLTGLDLRLNVFDTDLVYWLPSLFGVGIRSGMLIYIYMQFFKGLPKELEDAAYVDGAGPLRTFLQIALPSSGVVIVTVIVLSIVWHWNESFLAQLCFTNETRPLSVMISQIEVPLHQDGLWLGTQPIATTIVFAACLLFIAIPLVVYLILQRKFVKSIDRVGITG
;
A
#
# COMPACT_ATOMS: atom_id res chain seq x y z
N MET A 1 47.53 -22.67 29.40
CA MET A 1 47.32 -21.63 28.31
C MET A 1 46.74 -20.38 28.95
N LYS A 2 47.52 -19.30 29.20
CA LYS A 2 47.01 -18.08 29.82
C LYS A 2 46.36 -17.22 28.73
N VAL A 3 45.06 -17.03 28.78
CA VAL A 3 44.34 -16.16 27.87
C VAL A 3 44.78 -14.70 28.16
N SER A 4 45.25 -14.00 27.14
CA SER A 4 45.71 -12.59 27.27
C SER A 4 44.55 -11.68 27.77
N PRO A 5 44.80 -10.78 28.75
CA PRO A 5 43.78 -9.87 29.30
C PRO A 5 43.07 -9.05 28.24
N ALA A 6 43.75 -8.70 27.16
CA ALA A 6 43.20 -7.97 26.01
C ALA A 6 42.14 -8.80 25.23
N LYS A 7 42.34 -10.11 25.08
CA LYS A 7 41.36 -10.99 24.44
C LYS A 7 40.12 -11.19 25.33
N LEU A 8 40.31 -11.26 26.66
CA LEU A 8 39.19 -11.35 27.60
C LEU A 8 38.31 -10.08 27.59
N LYS A 9 38.96 -8.89 27.60
CA LYS A 9 38.28 -7.59 27.54
C LYS A 9 37.50 -7.42 26.23
N LYS A 10 38.08 -7.82 25.09
CA LYS A 10 37.42 -7.78 23.77
C LYS A 10 36.25 -8.77 23.69
N GLY A 11 36.36 -9.93 24.32
CA GLY A 11 35.27 -10.91 24.44
C GLY A 11 34.10 -10.39 25.28
N LEU A 12 34.40 -9.77 26.46
CA LEU A 12 33.36 -9.18 27.31
C LEU A 12 32.63 -8.01 26.64
N THR A 13 33.36 -7.10 25.99
CA THR A 13 32.74 -5.98 25.28
C THR A 13 31.89 -6.46 24.10
N SER A 14 32.36 -7.45 23.32
CA SER A 14 31.57 -8.04 22.24
C SER A 14 30.33 -8.74 22.76
N PHE A 15 30.44 -9.47 23.88
CA PHE A 15 29.28 -10.10 24.54
C PHE A 15 28.27 -9.05 25.03
N GLY A 16 28.73 -7.98 25.68
CA GLY A 16 27.86 -6.89 26.15
C GLY A 16 27.11 -6.19 25.00
N ILE A 17 27.82 -5.90 23.90
CA ILE A 17 27.20 -5.28 22.71
C ILE A 17 26.16 -6.23 22.07
N ASN A 18 26.49 -7.50 21.93
CA ASN A 18 25.56 -8.48 21.38
C ASN A 18 24.35 -8.69 22.29
N ALA A 19 24.55 -8.81 23.60
CA ALA A 19 23.46 -8.92 24.57
C ALA A 19 22.54 -7.70 24.50
N PHE A 20 23.08 -6.49 24.46
CA PHE A 20 22.32 -5.26 24.30
C PHE A 20 21.51 -5.27 22.98
N ARG A 21 22.14 -5.66 21.86
CA ARG A 21 21.48 -5.78 20.56
C ARG A 21 20.28 -6.76 20.62
N TYR A 22 20.48 -7.94 21.19
CA TYR A 22 19.41 -8.95 21.29
C TYR A 22 18.28 -8.48 22.21
N ILE A 23 18.60 -7.84 23.35
CA ILE A 23 17.59 -7.28 24.23
C ILE A 23 16.78 -6.21 23.50
N MET A 24 17.44 -5.26 22.83
CA MET A 24 16.77 -4.23 22.06
C MET A 24 15.88 -4.80 20.95
N LEU A 25 16.36 -5.77 20.19
CA LEU A 25 15.58 -6.44 19.15
C LEU A 25 14.36 -7.17 19.74
N THR A 26 14.52 -7.82 20.89
CA THR A 26 13.42 -8.53 21.57
C THR A 26 12.38 -7.54 22.07
N VAL A 27 12.80 -6.43 22.69
CA VAL A 27 11.88 -5.39 23.19
C VAL A 27 11.13 -4.73 22.05
N ILE A 28 11.82 -4.33 20.98
CA ILE A 28 11.19 -3.73 19.79
C ILE A 28 10.24 -4.75 19.15
N GLY A 29 10.68 -5.99 18.98
CA GLY A 29 9.85 -7.06 18.44
C GLY A 29 8.58 -7.31 19.27
N TYR A 30 8.71 -7.31 20.60
CA TYR A 30 7.57 -7.43 21.51
C TYR A 30 6.59 -6.26 21.35
N ILE A 31 7.08 -5.02 21.33
CA ILE A 31 6.24 -3.83 21.16
C ILE A 31 5.44 -3.88 19.85
N VAL A 32 6.09 -4.34 18.77
CA VAL A 32 5.45 -4.44 17.44
C VAL A 32 4.43 -5.57 17.38
N ILE A 33 4.74 -6.73 17.98
CA ILE A 33 3.88 -7.92 17.92
C ILE A 33 2.75 -7.87 18.95
N TYR A 34 2.94 -7.14 20.05
CA TYR A 34 1.99 -7.05 21.16
C TYR A 34 0.54 -6.74 20.73
N PRO A 35 0.28 -5.68 19.90
CA PRO A 35 -1.08 -5.39 19.46
C PRO A 35 -1.71 -6.55 18.69
N LEU A 36 -0.94 -7.25 17.86
CA LEU A 36 -1.44 -8.39 17.08
C LEU A 36 -1.80 -9.58 17.99
N ILE A 37 -0.95 -9.89 18.98
CA ILE A 37 -1.24 -10.93 19.96
C ILE A 37 -2.51 -10.60 20.75
N TYR A 38 -2.65 -9.32 21.14
CA TYR A 38 -3.83 -8.85 21.88
C TYR A 38 -5.10 -8.97 21.04
N MET A 39 -5.06 -8.56 19.76
CA MET A 39 -6.17 -8.70 18.83
C MET A 39 -6.55 -10.18 18.61
N VAL A 40 -5.56 -11.05 18.39
CA VAL A 40 -5.81 -12.51 18.23
C VAL A 40 -6.43 -13.06 19.52
N SER A 41 -5.85 -12.77 20.67
CA SER A 41 -6.41 -13.24 21.95
C SER A 41 -7.83 -12.74 22.19
N GLY A 42 -8.12 -11.47 21.87
CA GLY A 42 -9.46 -10.89 22.02
C GLY A 42 -10.49 -11.50 21.09
N SER A 43 -10.14 -11.66 19.81
CA SER A 43 -11.05 -12.13 18.76
C SER A 43 -11.47 -13.60 18.87
N ILE A 44 -10.67 -14.44 19.58
CA ILE A 44 -10.98 -15.87 19.75
C ILE A 44 -11.67 -16.17 21.09
N LYS A 45 -11.99 -15.17 21.90
CA LYS A 45 -12.70 -15.35 23.17
C LYS A 45 -14.20 -15.49 22.91
N PRO A 46 -14.87 -16.45 23.59
CA PRO A 46 -16.33 -16.48 23.60
C PRO A 46 -16.88 -15.29 24.38
N LEU A 47 -18.10 -14.89 24.06
CA LEU A 47 -18.77 -13.73 24.65
C LEU A 47 -18.75 -13.74 26.18
N GLU A 48 -18.98 -14.92 26.78
CA GLU A 48 -19.04 -15.10 28.24
C GLU A 48 -17.67 -14.87 28.91
N ALA A 49 -16.57 -15.12 28.19
CA ALA A 49 -15.22 -14.94 28.70
C ALA A 49 -14.65 -13.53 28.53
N LEU A 50 -15.35 -12.63 27.84
CA LEU A 50 -14.88 -11.26 27.60
C LEU A 50 -14.83 -10.43 28.91
N LEU A 51 -15.68 -10.77 29.87
CA LEU A 51 -15.77 -10.08 31.15
C LEU A 51 -14.88 -10.72 32.22
N ASP A 52 -14.24 -11.86 31.94
CA ASP A 52 -13.36 -12.55 32.90
C ASP A 52 -11.93 -12.00 32.84
N VAL A 53 -11.60 -11.12 33.79
CA VAL A 53 -10.28 -10.46 33.92
C VAL A 53 -9.13 -11.42 34.16
N ARG A 54 -9.41 -12.69 34.55
CA ARG A 54 -8.37 -13.68 34.87
C ARG A 54 -7.69 -14.26 33.63
N PHE A 55 -8.32 -14.17 32.48
CA PHE A 55 -7.84 -14.73 31.22
C PHE A 55 -7.61 -13.68 30.14
N ILE A 56 -6.71 -12.72 30.41
CA ILE A 56 -6.43 -11.62 29.49
C ILE A 56 -5.76 -12.12 28.20
N TRP A 57 -4.79 -13.02 28.32
CA TRP A 57 -3.93 -13.44 27.20
C TRP A 57 -4.34 -14.74 26.52
N VAL A 58 -4.79 -15.72 27.29
CA VAL A 58 -5.13 -17.04 26.79
C VAL A 58 -6.58 -17.34 27.10
N PRO A 59 -7.45 -17.49 26.11
CA PRO A 59 -8.85 -17.83 26.34
C PRO A 59 -8.96 -19.24 26.92
N ARG A 60 -9.88 -19.45 27.85
CA ARG A 60 -10.17 -20.77 28.41
C ARG A 60 -10.78 -21.70 27.36
N TYR A 61 -11.59 -21.14 26.47
CA TYR A 61 -12.19 -21.80 25.32
C TYR A 61 -12.00 -20.93 24.10
N ILE A 62 -11.76 -21.55 22.94
CA ILE A 62 -11.64 -20.85 21.67
C ILE A 62 -13.02 -20.82 21.01
N SER A 63 -13.47 -19.63 20.62
CA SER A 63 -14.64 -19.42 19.78
C SER A 63 -14.24 -18.57 18.55
N PHE A 64 -14.91 -18.82 17.44
CA PHE A 64 -14.81 -18.03 16.21
C PHE A 64 -16.05 -17.17 15.95
N ASP A 65 -16.92 -17.01 16.93
CA ASP A 65 -18.16 -16.25 16.78
C ASP A 65 -17.88 -14.79 16.40
N MET A 66 -16.84 -14.18 16.99
CA MET A 66 -16.44 -12.80 16.65
C MET A 66 -16.01 -12.66 15.20
N PHE A 67 -15.32 -13.69 14.66
CA PHE A 67 -14.95 -13.71 13.24
C PHE A 67 -16.16 -13.86 12.32
N LYS A 68 -17.12 -14.71 12.70
CA LYS A 68 -18.36 -14.86 11.94
C LYS A 68 -19.14 -13.55 11.89
N THR A 69 -19.33 -12.92 13.04
CA THR A 69 -19.98 -11.63 13.15
C THR A 69 -19.24 -10.54 12.36
N ALA A 70 -17.91 -10.46 12.50
CA ALA A 70 -17.10 -9.52 11.73
C ALA A 70 -17.20 -9.75 10.21
N PHE A 71 -17.26 -11.00 9.78
CA PHE A 71 -17.41 -11.37 8.37
C PHE A 71 -18.76 -10.89 7.80
N GLU A 72 -19.84 -10.96 8.59
CA GLU A 72 -21.17 -10.47 8.24
C GLU A 72 -21.18 -8.92 8.18
N TYR A 73 -20.64 -8.22 9.20
CA TYR A 73 -20.61 -6.76 9.24
C TYR A 73 -19.71 -6.13 8.13
N LEU A 74 -18.67 -6.84 7.72
CA LEU A 74 -17.81 -6.39 6.62
C LEU A 74 -18.44 -6.66 5.24
N ASP A 75 -19.55 -7.41 5.15
CA ASP A 75 -19.99 -7.98 3.88
C ASP A 75 -18.80 -8.55 3.10
N PHE A 76 -18.06 -9.47 3.78
CA PHE A 76 -16.65 -9.73 3.49
C PHE A 76 -16.37 -10.14 2.06
N ILE A 77 -17.14 -11.07 1.47
CA ILE A 77 -16.87 -11.58 0.11
C ILE A 77 -17.14 -10.53 -0.96
N PRO A 78 -18.28 -9.83 -1.00
CA PRO A 78 -18.52 -8.73 -1.93
C PRO A 78 -17.47 -7.61 -1.80
N SER A 79 -17.20 -7.17 -0.56
CA SER A 79 -16.23 -6.11 -0.29
C SER A 79 -14.78 -6.52 -0.65
N LEU A 80 -14.41 -7.78 -0.44
CA LEU A 80 -13.13 -8.33 -0.87
C LEU A 80 -13.02 -8.35 -2.39
N THR A 81 -14.03 -8.82 -3.10
CA THR A 81 -14.07 -8.83 -4.55
C THR A 81 -13.94 -7.41 -5.10
N ARG A 82 -14.66 -6.46 -4.50
CA ARG A 82 -14.57 -5.04 -4.84
C ARG A 82 -13.15 -4.48 -4.60
N THR A 83 -12.52 -4.85 -3.49
CA THR A 83 -11.13 -4.47 -3.19
C THR A 83 -10.17 -4.97 -4.27
N PHE A 84 -10.31 -6.23 -4.69
CA PHE A 84 -9.46 -6.78 -5.75
C PHE A 84 -9.64 -6.06 -7.08
N THR A 85 -10.88 -5.82 -7.52
CA THR A 85 -11.14 -5.14 -8.80
C THR A 85 -10.62 -3.71 -8.81
N LEU A 86 -10.85 -2.95 -7.75
CA LEU A 86 -10.40 -1.55 -7.67
C LEU A 86 -8.88 -1.44 -7.47
N GLN A 87 -8.38 -2.09 -6.44
CA GLN A 87 -7.06 -1.77 -5.90
C GLN A 87 -5.95 -2.58 -6.55
N ILE A 88 -6.17 -3.87 -6.81
CA ILE A 88 -5.16 -4.71 -7.42
C ILE A 88 -4.97 -4.36 -8.89
N VAL A 89 -6.06 -4.08 -9.62
CA VAL A 89 -5.96 -3.62 -11.02
C VAL A 89 -5.21 -2.31 -11.10
N SER A 90 -5.53 -1.33 -10.22
CA SER A 90 -4.81 -0.06 -10.14
C SER A 90 -3.33 -0.24 -9.86
N ALA A 91 -2.99 -1.11 -8.89
CA ALA A 91 -1.61 -1.41 -8.56
C ALA A 91 -0.83 -1.98 -9.75
N PHE A 92 -1.44 -2.89 -10.50
CA PHE A 92 -0.82 -3.42 -11.72
C PHE A 92 -0.60 -2.36 -12.79
N ILE A 93 -1.59 -1.51 -13.05
CA ILE A 93 -1.45 -0.38 -13.99
C ILE A 93 -0.29 0.51 -13.56
N GLU A 94 -0.21 0.89 -12.29
CA GLU A 94 0.84 1.76 -11.76
C GLU A 94 2.23 1.16 -11.89
N VAL A 95 2.40 -0.15 -11.68
CA VAL A 95 3.70 -0.82 -11.82
C VAL A 95 4.32 -0.55 -13.20
N PHE A 96 3.53 -0.64 -14.26
CA PHE A 96 4.02 -0.46 -15.63
C PHE A 96 4.10 1.01 -16.03
N ILE A 97 3.10 1.80 -15.72
CA ILE A 97 3.04 3.22 -16.08
C ILE A 97 4.12 4.01 -15.34
N CYS A 98 4.29 3.80 -14.04
CA CYS A 98 5.34 4.46 -13.26
C CYS A 98 6.75 4.08 -13.75
N ALA A 99 6.96 2.82 -14.18
CA ALA A 99 8.23 2.41 -14.77
C ALA A 99 8.48 3.14 -16.09
N ALA A 100 7.48 3.23 -16.98
CA ALA A 100 7.62 3.94 -18.25
C ALA A 100 7.92 5.44 -18.07
N ILE A 101 7.17 6.11 -17.17
CA ILE A 101 7.42 7.51 -16.83
C ILE A 101 8.82 7.70 -16.25
N ALA A 102 9.21 6.86 -15.30
CA ALA A 102 10.52 6.93 -14.67
C ALA A 102 11.67 6.69 -15.65
N TYR A 103 11.50 5.78 -16.60
CA TYR A 103 12.45 5.55 -17.68
C TYR A 103 12.61 6.81 -18.55
N GLY A 104 11.49 7.43 -18.92
CA GLY A 104 11.49 8.71 -19.64
C GLY A 104 12.27 9.80 -18.92
N PHE A 105 12.01 10.00 -17.63
CA PHE A 105 12.75 10.97 -16.80
C PHE A 105 14.23 10.63 -16.62
N SER A 106 14.58 9.36 -16.63
CA SER A 106 15.95 8.92 -16.38
C SER A 106 16.85 8.99 -17.61
N ARG A 107 16.28 8.70 -18.79
CA ARG A 107 17.07 8.47 -20.03
C ARG A 107 16.96 9.60 -21.04
N PHE A 108 15.84 10.30 -21.10
CA PHE A 108 15.65 11.35 -22.11
C PHE A 108 15.92 12.74 -21.54
N GLU A 109 16.50 13.58 -22.39
CA GLU A 109 16.60 15.01 -22.17
C GLU A 109 15.54 15.76 -22.96
N PHE A 110 14.71 16.54 -22.25
CA PHE A 110 13.65 17.32 -22.85
C PHE A 110 13.53 18.69 -22.18
N ARG A 111 12.97 19.67 -22.93
CA ARG A 111 12.74 21.02 -22.39
C ARG A 111 11.74 20.96 -21.23
N GLY A 112 12.10 21.56 -20.10
CA GLY A 112 11.25 21.56 -18.92
C GLY A 112 11.43 20.36 -17.98
N LYS A 113 12.35 19.41 -18.24
CA LYS A 113 12.63 18.26 -17.39
C LYS A 113 12.86 18.64 -15.91
N GLY A 114 13.61 19.73 -15.66
CA GLY A 114 13.86 20.21 -14.30
C GLY A 114 12.55 20.64 -13.59
N ILE A 115 11.68 21.36 -14.29
CA ILE A 115 10.38 21.78 -13.76
C ILE A 115 9.50 20.57 -13.49
N ALA A 116 9.40 19.64 -14.45
CA ALA A 116 8.63 18.41 -14.29
C ALA A 116 9.13 17.56 -13.11
N THR A 117 10.45 17.46 -12.93
CA THR A 117 11.06 16.78 -11.79
C THR A 117 10.73 17.51 -10.48
N ALA A 118 10.74 18.84 -10.45
CA ALA A 118 10.34 19.61 -9.27
C ALA A 118 8.87 19.35 -8.89
N PHE A 119 7.95 19.32 -9.86
CA PHE A 119 6.56 18.97 -9.61
C PHE A 119 6.41 17.53 -9.12
N LEU A 120 7.16 16.57 -9.68
CA LEU A 120 7.18 15.21 -9.18
C LEU A 120 7.63 15.16 -7.70
N MET A 121 8.71 15.88 -7.35
CA MET A 121 9.16 15.95 -5.94
C MET A 121 8.11 16.61 -5.03
N LEU A 122 7.44 17.65 -5.51
CA LEU A 122 6.38 18.33 -4.78
C LEU A 122 5.19 17.39 -4.53
N SER A 123 4.84 16.56 -5.51
CA SER A 123 3.76 15.57 -5.37
C SER A 123 4.00 14.54 -4.26
N LEU A 124 5.27 14.27 -3.91
CA LEU A 124 5.61 13.39 -2.78
C LEU A 124 5.25 13.99 -1.43
N MET A 125 5.19 15.32 -1.35
CA MET A 125 4.93 16.05 -0.09
C MET A 125 3.45 16.27 0.16
N VAL A 126 2.62 16.21 -0.88
CA VAL A 126 1.17 16.47 -0.76
C VAL A 126 0.46 15.19 -0.30
N PRO A 127 -0.14 15.17 0.90
CA PRO A 127 -0.88 14.01 1.39
C PRO A 127 -2.19 13.82 0.62
N LEU A 128 -2.55 12.57 0.37
CA LEU A 128 -3.76 12.18 -0.37
C LEU A 128 -5.04 12.89 0.10
N PRO A 129 -5.33 13.04 1.40
CA PRO A 129 -6.55 13.70 1.86
C PRO A 129 -6.71 15.15 1.38
N MET A 130 -5.62 15.87 1.12
CA MET A 130 -5.69 17.27 0.70
C MET A 130 -6.29 17.46 -0.69
N TYR A 131 -6.09 16.53 -1.60
CA TYR A 131 -6.59 16.63 -2.97
C TYR A 131 -7.73 15.65 -3.30
N SER A 132 -8.02 14.70 -2.44
CA SER A 132 -9.08 13.70 -2.66
C SER A 132 -10.47 14.32 -2.82
N LEU A 133 -10.76 15.36 -2.05
CA LEU A 133 -12.06 16.07 -2.18
C LEU A 133 -12.17 16.72 -3.56
N SER A 134 -11.13 17.40 -4.02
CA SER A 134 -11.10 17.99 -5.36
C SER A 134 -11.22 16.93 -6.45
N LEU A 135 -10.56 15.77 -6.28
CA LEU A 135 -10.70 14.65 -7.20
C LEU A 135 -12.13 14.12 -7.24
N SER A 136 -12.79 13.94 -6.10
CA SER A 136 -14.16 13.42 -6.05
C SER A 136 -15.14 14.34 -6.75
N VAL A 137 -14.97 15.66 -6.64
CA VAL A 137 -15.77 16.64 -7.36
C VAL A 137 -15.51 16.59 -8.87
N ASN A 138 -14.23 16.51 -9.25
CA ASN A 138 -13.85 16.39 -10.67
C ASN A 138 -14.36 15.09 -11.32
N PHE A 139 -14.44 13.99 -10.59
CA PHE A 139 -14.95 12.71 -11.12
C PHE A 139 -16.45 12.73 -11.41
N ARG A 140 -17.20 13.66 -10.82
CA ARG A 140 -18.64 13.89 -11.15
C ARG A 140 -18.83 14.59 -12.49
N GLN A 141 -17.88 15.40 -12.87
CA GLN A 141 -17.88 16.16 -14.13
C GLN A 141 -16.45 16.20 -14.66
N LEU A 142 -15.95 15.03 -15.12
CA LEU A 142 -14.59 14.93 -15.62
C LEU A 142 -14.44 15.81 -16.86
N ASP A 143 -13.71 16.91 -16.66
CA ASP A 143 -13.38 17.86 -17.70
C ASP A 143 -11.85 17.99 -17.80
N PHE A 144 -11.30 17.51 -18.90
CA PHE A 144 -9.86 17.54 -19.10
C PHE A 144 -9.40 18.98 -19.41
N LEU A 145 -8.79 19.64 -18.43
CA LEU A 145 -8.27 21.01 -18.52
C LEU A 145 -9.33 22.08 -18.87
N GLY A 146 -10.61 21.83 -18.61
CA GLY A 146 -11.69 22.73 -18.98
C GLY A 146 -12.09 22.70 -20.46
N ILE A 147 -11.52 21.77 -21.25
CA ILE A 147 -11.75 21.67 -22.69
C ILE A 147 -13.19 21.25 -22.99
N LEU A 148 -13.71 20.27 -22.27
CA LEU A 148 -15.05 19.74 -22.49
C LEU A 148 -16.11 20.80 -22.09
N GLY A 149 -15.87 21.53 -20.99
CA GLY A 149 -16.71 22.64 -20.59
C GLY A 149 -16.68 23.81 -21.59
N LEU A 150 -15.53 24.08 -22.24
CA LEU A 150 -15.44 25.06 -23.32
C LEU A 150 -16.25 24.59 -24.55
N ILE A 151 -16.20 23.33 -24.91
CA ILE A 151 -17.00 22.77 -26.02
C ILE A 151 -18.48 22.87 -25.69
N ASP A 152 -18.89 22.55 -24.45
CA ASP A 152 -20.27 22.72 -23.98
C ASP A 152 -20.73 24.17 -24.14
N SER A 153 -19.94 25.12 -23.70
CA SER A 153 -20.26 26.54 -23.82
C SER A 153 -20.39 27.03 -25.26
N LEU A 154 -19.72 26.42 -26.22
CA LEU A 154 -19.72 26.78 -27.64
C LEU A 154 -20.79 26.05 -28.46
N THR A 155 -21.07 24.81 -28.09
CA THR A 155 -21.92 23.91 -28.89
C THR A 155 -23.22 23.52 -28.20
N GLY A 156 -23.34 23.74 -26.90
CA GLY A 156 -24.44 23.25 -26.07
C GLY A 156 -24.45 21.73 -25.85
N LEU A 157 -23.34 21.08 -26.20
CA LEU A 157 -23.18 19.62 -26.02
C LEU A 157 -22.37 19.34 -24.74
N ASP A 158 -23.02 18.89 -23.68
CA ASP A 158 -22.31 18.44 -22.47
C ASP A 158 -21.63 17.08 -22.72
N LEU A 159 -20.32 17.13 -22.96
CA LEU A 159 -19.46 15.98 -23.19
C LEU A 159 -18.70 15.56 -21.93
N ARG A 160 -18.95 16.20 -20.80
CA ARG A 160 -18.30 15.87 -19.53
C ARG A 160 -18.74 14.49 -19.07
N LEU A 161 -17.76 13.69 -18.66
CA LEU A 161 -17.99 12.30 -18.24
C LEU A 161 -18.18 12.25 -16.73
N ASN A 162 -19.24 11.60 -16.30
CA ASN A 162 -19.39 11.24 -14.89
C ASN A 162 -18.78 9.85 -14.67
N VAL A 163 -17.60 9.83 -14.03
CA VAL A 163 -16.90 8.60 -13.65
C VAL A 163 -17.04 8.30 -12.16
N PHE A 164 -17.77 9.14 -11.44
CA PHE A 164 -18.05 8.95 -10.02
C PHE A 164 -18.80 7.62 -9.82
N ASP A 165 -18.48 6.92 -8.73
CA ASP A 165 -19.09 5.63 -8.39
C ASP A 165 -18.75 4.48 -9.37
N THR A 166 -17.70 4.66 -10.18
CA THR A 166 -17.15 3.65 -11.09
C THR A 166 -15.70 3.31 -10.76
N ASP A 167 -15.21 2.20 -11.28
CA ASP A 167 -13.81 1.77 -11.11
C ASP A 167 -12.81 2.75 -11.71
N LEU A 168 -13.25 3.57 -12.67
CA LEU A 168 -12.43 4.58 -13.34
C LEU A 168 -11.87 5.64 -12.38
N VAL A 169 -12.50 5.85 -11.22
CA VAL A 169 -11.99 6.71 -10.14
C VAL A 169 -10.56 6.32 -9.72
N TYR A 170 -10.23 5.03 -9.76
CA TYR A 170 -8.92 4.51 -9.43
C TYR A 170 -8.07 4.22 -10.66
N TRP A 171 -8.67 3.63 -11.69
CA TRP A 171 -7.91 3.18 -12.86
C TRP A 171 -7.42 4.34 -13.71
N LEU A 172 -8.23 5.40 -13.85
CA LEU A 172 -7.86 6.53 -14.69
C LEU A 172 -6.64 7.30 -14.14
N PRO A 173 -6.58 7.71 -12.85
CA PRO A 173 -5.38 8.29 -12.29
C PRO A 173 -4.15 7.38 -12.40
N SER A 174 -4.32 6.09 -12.20
CA SER A 174 -3.23 5.10 -12.31
C SER A 174 -2.67 5.04 -13.73
N LEU A 175 -3.52 5.10 -14.76
CA LEU A 175 -3.11 5.12 -16.17
C LEU A 175 -2.31 6.38 -16.54
N PHE A 176 -2.53 7.48 -15.87
CA PHE A 176 -1.78 8.72 -16.09
C PHE A 176 -0.59 8.91 -15.13
N GLY A 177 -0.29 7.93 -14.29
CA GLY A 177 0.80 8.02 -13.31
C GLY A 177 0.57 9.02 -12.19
N VAL A 178 -0.69 9.34 -11.91
CA VAL A 178 -1.13 10.23 -10.82
C VAL A 178 -2.04 9.49 -9.82
N GLY A 179 -1.99 8.17 -9.80
CA GLY A 179 -2.69 7.34 -8.83
C GLY A 179 -2.08 7.43 -7.43
N ILE A 180 -2.48 6.50 -6.55
CA ILE A 180 -2.11 6.53 -5.14
C ILE A 180 -0.60 6.42 -4.96
N ARG A 181 0.03 7.53 -4.53
CA ARG A 181 1.49 7.62 -4.33
C ARG A 181 2.33 7.26 -5.56
N SER A 182 1.78 7.36 -6.76
CA SER A 182 2.50 7.12 -8.02
C SER A 182 3.81 7.89 -8.12
N GLY A 183 3.87 9.13 -7.61
CA GLY A 183 5.09 9.91 -7.54
C GLY A 183 6.24 9.19 -6.84
N MET A 184 5.96 8.50 -5.73
CA MET A 184 6.96 7.73 -4.99
C MET A 184 7.42 6.50 -5.80
N LEU A 185 6.50 5.80 -6.47
CA LEU A 185 6.80 4.66 -7.32
C LEU A 185 7.67 5.08 -8.51
N ILE A 186 7.32 6.20 -9.16
CA ILE A 186 8.13 6.81 -10.23
C ILE A 186 9.53 7.13 -9.73
N TYR A 187 9.65 7.75 -8.54
CA TYR A 187 10.94 8.10 -7.95
C TYR A 187 11.82 6.87 -7.69
N ILE A 188 11.26 5.79 -7.14
CA ILE A 188 11.96 4.53 -6.89
C ILE A 188 12.51 3.95 -8.21
N TYR A 189 11.69 3.90 -9.25
CA TYR A 189 12.14 3.46 -10.57
C TYR A 189 13.19 4.38 -11.18
N MET A 190 13.05 5.70 -11.03
CA MET A 190 14.04 6.68 -11.53
C MET A 190 15.43 6.44 -10.92
N GLN A 191 15.51 6.18 -9.60
CA GLN A 191 16.79 5.89 -8.96
C GLN A 191 17.44 4.63 -9.52
N PHE A 192 16.63 3.59 -9.76
CA PHE A 192 17.13 2.37 -10.38
C PHE A 192 17.61 2.59 -11.80
N PHE A 193 16.81 3.21 -12.67
CA PHE A 193 17.19 3.43 -14.05
C PHE A 193 18.39 4.35 -14.21
N LYS A 194 18.59 5.33 -13.31
CA LYS A 194 19.82 6.14 -13.30
C LYS A 194 21.08 5.31 -13.01
N GLY A 195 20.94 4.26 -12.19
CA GLY A 195 22.05 3.35 -11.88
C GLY A 195 22.26 2.22 -12.90
N LEU A 196 21.35 2.03 -13.86
CA LEU A 196 21.49 1.00 -14.89
C LEU A 196 22.56 1.42 -15.92
N PRO A 197 23.56 0.55 -16.25
CA PRO A 197 24.59 0.85 -17.24
C PRO A 197 24.00 1.21 -18.60
N LYS A 198 24.46 2.31 -19.18
CA LYS A 198 23.97 2.78 -20.49
C LYS A 198 24.40 1.85 -21.64
N GLU A 199 25.49 1.15 -21.46
CA GLU A 199 26.07 0.21 -22.44
C GLU A 199 25.07 -0.89 -22.85
N LEU A 200 24.15 -1.28 -21.94
CA LEU A 200 23.11 -2.25 -22.25
C LEU A 200 22.07 -1.70 -23.25
N GLU A 201 21.79 -0.41 -23.14
CA GLU A 201 20.83 0.27 -24.02
C GLU A 201 21.49 0.64 -25.34
N ASP A 202 22.76 1.08 -25.30
CA ASP A 202 23.54 1.42 -26.48
C ASP A 202 23.71 0.21 -27.40
N ALA A 203 23.96 -0.98 -26.83
CA ALA A 203 24.01 -2.22 -27.61
C ALA A 203 22.67 -2.48 -28.34
N ALA A 204 21.54 -2.27 -27.68
CA ALA A 204 20.23 -2.43 -28.31
C ALA A 204 19.99 -1.40 -29.42
N TYR A 205 20.44 -0.17 -29.26
CA TYR A 205 20.34 0.86 -30.30
C TYR A 205 21.20 0.51 -31.53
N VAL A 206 22.39 -0.06 -31.31
CA VAL A 206 23.23 -0.59 -32.43
C VAL A 206 22.52 -1.72 -33.19
N ASP A 207 21.77 -2.57 -32.45
CA ASP A 207 20.95 -3.64 -33.04
C ASP A 207 19.66 -3.12 -33.68
N GLY A 208 19.44 -1.80 -33.75
CA GLY A 208 18.29 -1.18 -34.38
C GLY A 208 17.03 -1.14 -33.53
N ALA A 209 17.11 -1.39 -32.21
CA ALA A 209 15.98 -1.25 -31.32
C ALA A 209 15.64 0.24 -31.11
N GLY A 210 14.37 0.60 -31.24
CA GLY A 210 13.89 1.93 -30.85
C GLY A 210 13.71 2.06 -29.34
N PRO A 211 13.50 3.29 -28.80
CA PRO A 211 13.41 3.55 -27.35
C PRO A 211 12.37 2.70 -26.61
N LEU A 212 11.20 2.50 -27.19
CA LEU A 212 10.14 1.69 -26.58
C LEU A 212 10.55 0.21 -26.53
N ARG A 213 11.18 -0.29 -27.58
CA ARG A 213 11.67 -1.68 -27.61
C ARG A 213 12.79 -1.88 -26.60
N THR A 214 13.72 -0.95 -26.48
CA THR A 214 14.79 -0.95 -25.49
C THR A 214 14.22 -0.94 -24.07
N PHE A 215 13.21 -0.10 -23.80
CA PHE A 215 12.51 -0.10 -22.52
C PHE A 215 11.89 -1.47 -22.21
N LEU A 216 11.08 -2.02 -23.11
CA LEU A 216 10.33 -3.25 -22.86
C LEU A 216 11.21 -4.51 -22.81
N GLN A 217 12.29 -4.56 -23.59
CA GLN A 217 13.12 -5.77 -23.73
C GLN A 217 14.37 -5.75 -22.83
N ILE A 218 14.84 -4.57 -22.43
CA ILE A 218 16.09 -4.43 -21.64
C ILE A 218 15.84 -3.78 -20.30
N ALA A 219 15.38 -2.53 -20.26
CA ALA A 219 15.30 -1.77 -19.03
C ALA A 219 14.25 -2.36 -18.05
N LEU A 220 13.05 -2.66 -18.52
CA LEU A 220 11.97 -3.21 -17.70
C LEU A 220 12.31 -4.61 -17.15
N PRO A 221 12.78 -5.59 -17.93
CA PRO A 221 13.20 -6.88 -17.39
C PRO A 221 14.37 -6.79 -16.42
N SER A 222 15.33 -5.89 -16.67
CA SER A 222 16.46 -5.64 -15.76
C SER A 222 16.02 -5.08 -14.41
N SER A 223 14.87 -4.41 -14.36
CA SER A 223 14.30 -3.83 -13.13
C SER A 223 13.52 -4.82 -12.26
N GLY A 224 13.61 -6.12 -12.51
CA GLY A 224 12.80 -7.15 -11.84
C GLY A 224 12.83 -7.09 -10.31
N VAL A 225 13.96 -6.68 -9.73
CA VAL A 225 14.11 -6.48 -8.27
C VAL A 225 13.28 -5.29 -7.79
N VAL A 226 13.31 -4.17 -8.52
CA VAL A 226 12.55 -2.96 -8.20
C VAL A 226 11.07 -3.15 -8.47
N ILE A 227 10.70 -3.87 -9.52
CA ILE A 227 9.31 -4.25 -9.82
C ILE A 227 8.68 -4.93 -8.61
N VAL A 228 9.36 -5.90 -7.98
CA VAL A 228 8.83 -6.58 -6.78
C VAL A 228 8.62 -5.59 -5.63
N THR A 229 9.56 -4.66 -5.42
CA THR A 229 9.41 -3.60 -4.39
C THR A 229 8.20 -2.72 -4.69
N VAL A 230 8.06 -2.27 -5.93
CA VAL A 230 6.95 -1.40 -6.35
C VAL A 230 5.61 -2.13 -6.25
N ILE A 231 5.53 -3.41 -6.66
CA ILE A 231 4.32 -4.23 -6.50
C ILE A 231 3.89 -4.30 -5.04
N VAL A 232 4.82 -4.63 -4.14
CA VAL A 232 4.50 -4.74 -2.70
C VAL A 232 4.01 -3.41 -2.14
N LEU A 233 4.73 -2.32 -2.43
CA LEU A 233 4.34 -0.98 -1.95
C LEU A 233 3.00 -0.54 -2.53
N SER A 234 2.79 -0.71 -3.84
CA SER A 234 1.54 -0.32 -4.50
C SER A 234 0.36 -1.11 -3.95
N ILE A 235 0.48 -2.45 -3.81
CA ILE A 235 -0.58 -3.29 -3.22
C ILE A 235 -0.90 -2.83 -1.79
N VAL A 236 0.12 -2.62 -0.94
CA VAL A 236 -0.10 -2.22 0.45
C VAL A 236 -0.76 -0.85 0.55
N TRP A 237 -0.36 0.11 -0.28
CA TRP A 237 -0.94 1.45 -0.26
C TRP A 237 -2.37 1.47 -0.79
N HIS A 238 -2.65 0.78 -1.88
CA HIS A 238 -4.00 0.63 -2.40
C HIS A 238 -4.90 -0.14 -1.42
N TRP A 239 -4.39 -1.20 -0.79
CA TRP A 239 -5.14 -1.99 0.18
C TRP A 239 -5.65 -1.15 1.35
N ASN A 240 -4.80 -0.25 1.86
CA ASN A 240 -5.11 0.59 3.01
C ASN A 240 -5.85 1.89 2.64
N GLU A 241 -6.03 2.16 1.34
CA GLU A 241 -6.70 3.38 0.92
C GLU A 241 -8.21 3.28 1.16
N SER A 242 -8.75 4.15 2.00
CA SER A 242 -10.18 4.22 2.32
C SER A 242 -10.75 5.62 2.08
N PHE A 243 -9.90 6.66 2.10
CA PHE A 243 -10.39 8.03 2.10
C PHE A 243 -11.03 8.44 0.78
N LEU A 244 -10.34 8.21 -0.33
CA LEU A 244 -10.88 8.47 -1.68
C LEU A 244 -12.08 7.56 -1.97
N ALA A 245 -12.00 6.29 -1.54
CA ALA A 245 -13.10 5.36 -1.71
C ALA A 245 -14.36 5.80 -0.97
N GLN A 246 -14.25 6.30 0.26
CA GLN A 246 -15.40 6.82 1.01
C GLN A 246 -16.04 8.03 0.33
N LEU A 247 -15.22 8.88 -0.33
CA LEU A 247 -15.72 10.06 -1.03
C LEU A 247 -16.38 9.74 -2.37
N CYS A 248 -15.91 8.69 -3.04
CA CYS A 248 -16.29 8.42 -4.43
C CYS A 248 -17.30 7.28 -4.60
N PHE A 249 -17.41 6.35 -3.64
CA PHE A 249 -18.35 5.23 -3.73
C PHE A 249 -19.51 5.42 -2.78
N THR A 250 -20.71 5.53 -3.36
CA THR A 250 -21.99 5.64 -2.65
C THR A 250 -22.80 4.35 -2.75
N ASN A 251 -22.39 3.43 -3.63
CA ASN A 251 -23.05 2.15 -3.87
C ASN A 251 -22.96 1.22 -2.64
N GLU A 252 -23.83 0.22 -2.61
CA GLU A 252 -23.90 -0.76 -1.52
C GLU A 252 -22.59 -1.55 -1.38
N THR A 253 -21.94 -1.89 -2.50
CA THR A 253 -20.70 -2.69 -2.46
C THR A 253 -19.47 -1.78 -2.38
N ARG A 254 -18.92 -1.67 -1.18
CA ARG A 254 -17.72 -0.86 -0.88
C ARG A 254 -16.49 -1.75 -0.68
N PRO A 255 -15.26 -1.23 -0.94
CA PRO A 255 -14.05 -2.01 -0.66
C PRO A 255 -13.85 -2.25 0.84
N LEU A 256 -13.15 -3.31 1.19
CA LEU A 256 -12.89 -3.71 2.59
C LEU A 256 -12.26 -2.60 3.42
N SER A 257 -11.41 -1.76 2.85
CA SER A 257 -10.80 -0.62 3.54
C SER A 257 -11.84 0.39 4.04
N VAL A 258 -12.94 0.59 3.29
CA VAL A 258 -14.06 1.42 3.71
C VAL A 258 -14.89 0.71 4.76
N MET A 259 -15.24 -0.56 4.52
CA MET A 259 -16.07 -1.32 5.46
C MET A 259 -15.43 -1.39 6.85
N ILE A 260 -14.12 -1.65 6.92
CA ILE A 260 -13.43 -1.69 8.22
C ILE A 260 -13.31 -0.31 8.86
N SER A 261 -13.10 0.74 8.07
CA SER A 261 -12.98 2.11 8.62
C SER A 261 -14.30 2.65 9.17
N GLN A 262 -15.42 2.09 8.75
CA GLN A 262 -16.78 2.48 9.15
C GLN A 262 -17.49 1.41 9.97
N ILE A 263 -16.82 0.33 10.38
CA ILE A 263 -17.45 -0.82 11.05
C ILE A 263 -18.15 -0.43 12.36
N GLU A 264 -17.69 0.65 13.01
CA GLU A 264 -18.28 1.17 14.24
C GLU A 264 -19.73 1.64 14.02
N VAL A 265 -20.06 2.14 12.83
CA VAL A 265 -21.39 2.69 12.54
C VAL A 265 -22.49 1.63 12.66
N PRO A 266 -22.44 0.48 11.94
CA PRO A 266 -23.44 -0.57 12.09
C PRO A 266 -23.41 -1.20 13.49
N LEU A 267 -22.24 -1.38 14.11
CA LEU A 267 -22.15 -1.89 15.47
C LEU A 267 -22.87 -0.98 16.49
N HIS A 268 -22.80 0.35 16.30
CA HIS A 268 -23.51 1.31 17.11
C HIS A 268 -25.03 1.24 16.87
N GLN A 269 -25.46 1.11 15.62
CA GLN A 269 -26.88 1.00 15.26
C GLN A 269 -27.54 -0.24 15.86
N ASP A 270 -26.81 -1.35 15.93
CA ASP A 270 -27.27 -2.60 16.53
C ASP A 270 -27.12 -2.63 18.06
N GLY A 271 -26.73 -1.51 18.67
CA GLY A 271 -26.60 -1.37 20.13
C GLY A 271 -25.38 -2.09 20.72
N LEU A 272 -24.48 -2.60 19.89
CA LEU A 272 -23.25 -3.28 20.32
C LEU A 272 -22.15 -2.32 20.70
N TRP A 273 -22.17 -1.11 20.15
CA TRP A 273 -21.21 -0.04 20.44
C TRP A 273 -21.79 0.93 21.46
N LEU A 274 -21.74 0.54 22.73
CA LEU A 274 -22.11 1.39 23.86
C LEU A 274 -20.86 1.71 24.70
N GLY A 275 -20.01 2.59 24.19
CA GLY A 275 -18.83 3.10 24.91
C GLY A 275 -17.77 2.04 25.19
N THR A 276 -17.75 1.46 26.37
CA THR A 276 -16.72 0.51 26.82
C THR A 276 -17.09 -0.96 26.65
N GLN A 277 -18.06 -1.28 25.79
CA GLN A 277 -18.46 -2.69 25.63
C GLN A 277 -17.38 -3.54 24.97
N PRO A 278 -16.90 -4.58 25.66
CA PRO A 278 -15.82 -5.44 25.17
C PRO A 278 -16.19 -6.22 23.91
N ILE A 279 -17.50 -6.44 23.66
CA ILE A 279 -18.00 -7.18 22.51
C ILE A 279 -17.67 -6.46 21.20
N ALA A 280 -18.02 -5.19 21.07
CA ALA A 280 -17.76 -4.42 19.85
C ALA A 280 -16.25 -4.37 19.55
N THR A 281 -15.43 -4.17 20.58
CA THR A 281 -13.96 -4.14 20.44
C THR A 281 -13.43 -5.48 19.89
N THR A 282 -13.96 -6.61 20.34
CA THR A 282 -13.51 -7.93 19.88
C THR A 282 -13.96 -8.25 18.47
N ILE A 283 -15.15 -7.78 18.05
CA ILE A 283 -15.60 -7.84 16.66
C ILE A 283 -14.67 -7.00 15.76
N VAL A 284 -14.32 -5.79 16.18
CA VAL A 284 -13.37 -4.94 15.45
C VAL A 284 -12.00 -5.61 15.35
N PHE A 285 -11.51 -6.28 16.41
CA PHE A 285 -10.26 -7.05 16.35
C PHE A 285 -10.33 -8.19 15.32
N ALA A 286 -11.42 -8.93 15.29
CA ALA A 286 -11.63 -9.98 14.30
C ALA A 286 -11.68 -9.42 12.88
N ALA A 287 -12.37 -8.29 12.68
CA ALA A 287 -12.43 -7.56 11.41
C ALA A 287 -11.05 -7.09 10.95
N CYS A 288 -10.25 -6.51 11.85
CA CYS A 288 -8.87 -6.10 11.56
C CYS A 288 -7.99 -7.28 11.16
N LEU A 289 -8.12 -8.42 11.85
CA LEU A 289 -7.37 -9.64 11.51
C LEU A 289 -7.75 -10.20 10.14
N LEU A 290 -9.04 -10.22 9.80
CA LEU A 290 -9.53 -10.60 8.47
C LEU A 290 -8.97 -9.66 7.39
N PHE A 291 -8.96 -8.35 7.66
CA PHE A 291 -8.44 -7.35 6.74
C PHE A 291 -6.93 -7.50 6.52
N ILE A 292 -6.15 -7.69 7.57
CA ILE A 292 -4.68 -7.79 7.51
C ILE A 292 -4.21 -9.14 6.94
N ALA A 293 -5.01 -10.20 7.09
CA ALA A 293 -4.60 -11.55 6.68
C ALA A 293 -4.17 -11.63 5.21
N ILE A 294 -4.87 -10.93 4.32
CA ILE A 294 -4.62 -11.01 2.88
C ILE A 294 -3.30 -10.33 2.49
N PRO A 295 -3.04 -9.04 2.82
CA PRO A 295 -1.74 -8.44 2.52
C PRO A 295 -0.59 -9.12 3.26
N LEU A 296 -0.82 -9.69 4.44
CA LEU A 296 0.18 -10.47 5.15
C LEU A 296 0.57 -11.74 4.37
N VAL A 297 -0.40 -12.48 3.83
CA VAL A 297 -0.13 -13.65 2.97
C VAL A 297 0.64 -13.25 1.73
N VAL A 298 0.23 -12.17 1.05
CA VAL A 298 0.94 -11.64 -0.12
C VAL A 298 2.39 -11.27 0.24
N TYR A 299 2.59 -10.59 1.37
CA TYR A 299 3.93 -10.25 1.85
C TYR A 299 4.77 -11.50 2.16
N LEU A 300 4.22 -12.49 2.86
CA LEU A 300 4.92 -13.73 3.17
C LEU A 300 5.39 -14.50 1.92
N ILE A 301 4.62 -14.45 0.85
CA ILE A 301 4.99 -15.04 -0.44
C ILE A 301 6.14 -14.24 -1.10
N LEU A 302 6.07 -12.92 -1.06
CA LEU A 302 6.99 -12.02 -1.77
C LEU A 302 8.23 -11.63 -0.94
N GLN A 303 8.22 -11.80 0.39
CA GLN A 303 9.25 -11.29 1.32
C GLN A 303 10.69 -11.67 0.93
N ARG A 304 10.91 -12.92 0.47
CA ARG A 304 12.27 -13.37 0.08
C ARG A 304 12.84 -12.58 -1.10
N LYS A 305 11.98 -12.22 -2.05
CA LYS A 305 12.36 -11.41 -3.22
C LYS A 305 12.51 -9.93 -2.82
N PHE A 306 11.63 -9.47 -1.94
CA PHE A 306 11.64 -8.10 -1.42
C PHE A 306 12.91 -7.79 -0.63
N VAL A 307 13.32 -8.65 0.34
CA VAL A 307 14.54 -8.47 1.12
C VAL A 307 15.78 -8.44 0.21
N LYS A 308 15.88 -9.36 -0.76
CA LYS A 308 16.98 -9.34 -1.73
C LYS A 308 17.02 -8.06 -2.59
N SER A 309 15.88 -7.40 -2.79
CA SER A 309 15.81 -6.16 -3.53
C SER A 309 16.38 -4.99 -2.75
N ILE A 310 16.06 -4.89 -1.48
CA ILE A 310 16.57 -3.84 -0.58
C ILE A 310 18.10 -3.94 -0.43
N ASP A 311 18.62 -5.15 -0.24
CA ASP A 311 20.06 -5.38 -0.09
C ASP A 311 20.86 -4.89 -1.31
N ARG A 312 20.32 -5.05 -2.53
CA ARG A 312 21.00 -4.59 -3.75
C ARG A 312 20.92 -3.08 -3.96
N VAL A 313 19.82 -2.45 -3.56
CA VAL A 313 19.67 -0.99 -3.66
C VAL A 313 20.50 -0.28 -2.58
N GLY A 314 20.71 -0.91 -1.42
CA GLY A 314 21.51 -0.35 -0.32
C GLY A 314 23.03 -0.47 -0.46
N ILE A 315 23.54 -1.29 -1.39
CA ILE A 315 25.00 -1.52 -1.56
C ILE A 315 25.61 -0.64 -2.68
N THR A 316 24.79 0.06 -3.45
CA THR A 316 25.23 0.98 -4.52
C THR A 316 25.33 2.45 -4.08
N GLY A 317 25.38 2.70 -2.78
CA GLY A 317 25.63 4.01 -2.16
C GLY A 317 27.04 4.11 -1.61
#